data_dc0ba58ca9825bf3961252a0c4adf519
#
_entry.id   dc0ba58ca9825bf3961252a0c4adf519
#
_cell.length_a   1.000
_cell.length_b   1.000
_cell.length_c   1.000
_cell.angle_alpha   90.00
_cell.angle_beta   90.00
_cell.angle_gamma   90.00
#
_symmetry.space_group_name_H-M   'P 1'
#
loop_
_entity.id
_entity.type
_entity.pdbx_description
1 polymer ?
#
loop_
_entity_poly.entity_id
_entity_poly.type
_entity_poly.pdbx_seq_one_letter_code
_entity_poly.pdbx_strand_id
1 'polypeptide(L)'
;MRILCVDDHAIFRQGVRQILLQYDRLARIGEAATAVAALQLARDADWDVVILDLSLPDRSGFQLLTELKHERRDLPVLVLSMHGEDEYAIRALRNGASGYLTKESAPEELIAAVQKVMRGGRYMTPALAEKIAFAHASPTTQAPHHTLSEREMEVLQLIGAGRSLKEIAAQMEVSVKSVSTYRARVLEKMTMSTNADLIRYVVENNLRL
;
A
#
# COMPACT_ATOMS: atom_id res chain seq x y z
N MET A 1 -10.66 -19.92 -9.71
CA MET A 1 -9.99 -19.14 -8.65
C MET A 1 -10.94 -18.14 -8.03
N ARG A 2 -10.78 -17.84 -6.71
CA ARG A 2 -11.59 -16.86 -5.98
C ARG A 2 -10.68 -15.71 -5.54
N ILE A 3 -10.94 -14.50 -6.03
CA ILE A 3 -10.08 -13.32 -5.85
C ILE A 3 -10.89 -12.23 -5.19
N LEU A 4 -10.37 -11.64 -4.13
CA LEU A 4 -10.92 -10.43 -3.52
C LEU A 4 -10.10 -9.22 -4.00
N CYS A 5 -10.72 -8.31 -4.74
CA CYS A 5 -10.13 -7.07 -5.21
C CYS A 5 -10.54 -5.91 -4.31
N VAL A 6 -9.56 -5.27 -3.66
CA VAL A 6 -9.77 -4.19 -2.69
C VAL A 6 -9.11 -2.93 -3.21
N ASP A 7 -9.90 -1.95 -3.63
CA ASP A 7 -9.46 -0.67 -4.20
C ASP A 7 -10.63 0.30 -4.14
N ASP A 8 -10.45 1.56 -3.84
CA ASP A 8 -11.54 2.54 -3.81
C ASP A 8 -11.91 3.07 -5.22
N HIS A 9 -11.00 2.92 -6.21
CA HIS A 9 -11.23 3.35 -7.59
C HIS A 9 -12.03 2.31 -8.39
N ALA A 10 -13.31 2.57 -8.62
CA ALA A 10 -14.22 1.64 -9.30
C ALA A 10 -13.73 1.25 -10.72
N ILE A 11 -13.18 2.20 -11.48
CA ILE A 11 -12.67 1.97 -12.84
C ILE A 11 -11.49 0.99 -12.79
N PHE A 12 -10.61 1.13 -11.82
CA PHE A 12 -9.46 0.26 -11.65
C PHE A 12 -9.89 -1.16 -11.28
N ARG A 13 -10.83 -1.32 -10.32
CA ARG A 13 -11.39 -2.64 -9.99
C ARG A 13 -12.02 -3.33 -11.20
N GLN A 14 -12.77 -2.57 -12.04
CA GLN A 14 -13.34 -3.11 -13.27
C GLN A 14 -12.26 -3.57 -14.26
N GLY A 15 -11.18 -2.81 -14.42
CA GLY A 15 -10.03 -3.18 -15.24
C GLY A 15 -9.37 -4.48 -14.77
N VAL A 16 -9.04 -4.57 -13.48
CA VAL A 16 -8.50 -5.79 -12.85
C VAL A 16 -9.45 -6.98 -13.06
N ARG A 17 -10.74 -6.78 -12.80
CA ARG A 17 -11.76 -7.81 -13.03
C ARG A 17 -11.75 -8.31 -14.47
N GLN A 18 -11.71 -7.42 -15.45
CA GLN A 18 -11.70 -7.77 -16.86
C GLN A 18 -10.46 -8.59 -17.25
N ILE A 19 -9.28 -8.17 -16.80
CA ILE A 19 -8.01 -8.88 -17.02
C ILE A 19 -8.09 -10.30 -16.45
N LEU A 20 -8.55 -10.45 -15.22
CA LEU A 20 -8.65 -11.74 -14.55
C LEU A 20 -9.68 -12.66 -15.21
N LEU A 21 -10.83 -12.15 -15.67
CA LEU A 21 -11.86 -12.92 -16.37
C LEU A 21 -11.46 -13.29 -17.80
N GLN A 22 -10.61 -12.51 -18.46
CA GLN A 22 -10.00 -12.91 -19.73
C GLN A 22 -9.06 -14.10 -19.57
N TYR A 23 -8.34 -14.15 -18.44
CA TYR A 23 -7.45 -15.25 -18.12
C TYR A 23 -8.21 -16.51 -17.64
N ASP A 24 -9.13 -16.36 -16.69
CA ASP A 24 -9.97 -17.44 -16.17
C ASP A 24 -11.45 -17.02 -16.15
N ARG A 25 -12.22 -17.48 -17.15
CA ARG A 25 -13.65 -17.16 -17.28
C ARG A 25 -14.50 -17.66 -16.11
N LEU A 26 -14.00 -18.62 -15.33
CA LEU A 26 -14.68 -19.19 -14.18
C LEU A 26 -14.23 -18.53 -12.86
N ALA A 27 -13.36 -17.52 -12.91
CA ALA A 27 -12.93 -16.81 -11.71
C ALA A 27 -14.12 -16.13 -11.02
N ARG A 28 -14.18 -16.26 -9.70
CA ARG A 28 -15.09 -15.52 -8.84
C ARG A 28 -14.34 -14.34 -8.23
N ILE A 29 -14.83 -13.14 -8.50
CA ILE A 29 -14.18 -11.91 -8.06
C ILE A 29 -15.13 -11.18 -7.13
N GLY A 30 -14.71 -11.05 -5.86
CA GLY A 30 -15.32 -10.15 -4.89
C GLY A 30 -14.67 -8.78 -4.98
N GLU A 31 -15.42 -7.74 -4.71
CA GLU A 31 -14.95 -6.36 -4.79
C GLU A 31 -15.25 -5.63 -3.47
N ALA A 32 -14.27 -4.88 -2.96
CA ALA A 32 -14.42 -4.01 -1.82
C ALA A 32 -13.82 -2.64 -2.13
N ALA A 33 -14.50 -1.57 -1.73
CA ALA A 33 -14.03 -0.20 -1.88
C ALA A 33 -13.44 0.37 -0.57
N THR A 34 -13.49 -0.39 0.53
CA THR A 34 -13.05 0.02 1.86
C THR A 34 -12.42 -1.15 2.60
N ALA A 35 -11.57 -0.86 3.58
CA ALA A 35 -10.95 -1.88 4.42
C ALA A 35 -11.99 -2.65 5.24
N VAL A 36 -13.02 -1.96 5.75
CA VAL A 36 -14.12 -2.59 6.50
C VAL A 36 -14.86 -3.62 5.65
N ALA A 37 -15.24 -3.26 4.42
CA ALA A 37 -15.91 -4.18 3.50
C ALA A 37 -14.99 -5.36 3.13
N ALA A 38 -13.69 -5.10 2.92
CA ALA A 38 -12.72 -6.15 2.60
C ALA A 38 -12.59 -7.19 3.72
N LEU A 39 -12.49 -6.76 4.99
CA LEU A 39 -12.43 -7.67 6.14
C LEU A 39 -13.70 -8.51 6.27
N GLN A 40 -14.88 -7.88 6.08
CA GLN A 40 -16.15 -8.62 6.11
C GLN A 40 -16.17 -9.72 5.04
N LEU A 41 -15.84 -9.38 3.79
CA LEU A 41 -15.78 -10.35 2.69
C LEU A 41 -14.72 -11.44 2.91
N ALA A 42 -13.57 -11.08 3.53
CA ALA A 42 -12.53 -12.05 3.86
C ALA A 42 -12.95 -13.06 4.93
N ARG A 43 -13.90 -12.68 5.81
CA ARG A 43 -14.48 -13.58 6.83
C ARG A 43 -15.61 -14.44 6.28
N ASP A 44 -16.45 -13.87 5.41
CA ASP A 44 -17.66 -14.51 4.90
C ASP A 44 -17.40 -15.59 3.85
N ALA A 45 -16.23 -15.57 3.22
CA ALA A 45 -15.89 -16.52 2.17
C ALA A 45 -14.39 -16.89 2.17
N ASP A 46 -14.09 -18.02 1.56
CA ASP A 46 -12.71 -18.39 1.29
C ASP A 46 -12.22 -17.75 0.00
N TRP A 47 -11.07 -17.13 0.05
CA TRP A 47 -10.40 -16.50 -1.07
C TRP A 47 -9.06 -17.18 -1.33
N ASP A 48 -8.69 -17.32 -2.62
CA ASP A 48 -7.40 -17.88 -3.02
C ASP A 48 -6.30 -16.81 -3.01
N VAL A 49 -6.70 -15.54 -3.21
CA VAL A 49 -5.80 -14.38 -3.15
C VAL A 49 -6.59 -13.09 -2.91
N VAL A 50 -5.98 -12.14 -2.23
CA VAL A 50 -6.44 -10.75 -2.12
C VAL A 50 -5.53 -9.87 -2.96
N ILE A 51 -6.09 -9.04 -3.83
CA ILE A 51 -5.42 -7.92 -4.51
C ILE A 51 -5.78 -6.67 -3.71
N LEU A 52 -4.78 -6.01 -3.14
CA LEU A 52 -4.96 -4.94 -2.19
C LEU A 52 -4.32 -3.64 -2.65
N ASP A 53 -5.11 -2.59 -2.81
CA ASP A 53 -4.59 -1.23 -2.82
C ASP A 53 -4.24 -0.75 -1.42
N LEU A 54 -3.15 -0.01 -1.30
CA LEU A 54 -2.74 0.59 -0.04
C LEU A 54 -3.49 1.88 0.26
N SER A 55 -4.01 2.58 -0.75
CA SER A 55 -4.73 3.85 -0.63
C SER A 55 -6.23 3.61 -0.48
N LEU A 56 -6.71 3.37 0.75
CA LEU A 56 -8.12 3.19 1.04
C LEU A 56 -8.69 4.37 1.84
N PRO A 57 -9.97 4.73 1.65
CA PRO A 57 -10.54 5.94 2.23
C PRO A 57 -10.79 5.87 3.73
N ASP A 58 -11.02 4.69 4.28
CA ASP A 58 -11.39 4.47 5.68
C ASP A 58 -10.19 4.12 6.58
N ARG A 59 -9.20 3.40 6.05
CA ARG A 59 -7.98 2.98 6.77
C ARG A 59 -6.79 2.85 5.83
N SER A 60 -5.59 2.84 6.40
CA SER A 60 -4.39 2.46 5.63
C SER A 60 -4.45 1.01 5.16
N GLY A 61 -4.13 0.75 3.90
CA GLY A 61 -4.02 -0.60 3.36
C GLY A 61 -2.98 -1.45 4.09
N PHE A 62 -1.96 -0.85 4.70
CA PHE A 62 -1.03 -1.57 5.58
C PHE A 62 -1.70 -2.10 6.86
N GLN A 63 -2.63 -1.35 7.45
CA GLN A 63 -3.40 -1.84 8.59
C GLN A 63 -4.28 -3.01 8.18
N LEU A 64 -4.99 -2.87 7.04
CA LEU A 64 -5.78 -3.97 6.49
C LEU A 64 -4.93 -5.21 6.19
N LEU A 65 -3.74 -5.04 5.58
CA LEU A 65 -2.81 -6.14 5.33
C LEU A 65 -2.45 -6.87 6.63
N THR A 66 -2.10 -6.11 7.68
CA THR A 66 -1.75 -6.68 8.98
C THR A 66 -2.93 -7.44 9.60
N GLU A 67 -4.14 -6.88 9.56
CA GLU A 67 -5.36 -7.52 10.07
C GLU A 67 -5.69 -8.79 9.27
N LEU A 68 -5.63 -8.76 7.94
CA LEU A 68 -5.82 -9.95 7.09
C LEU A 68 -4.83 -11.05 7.42
N LYS A 69 -3.55 -10.72 7.60
CA LYS A 69 -2.50 -11.70 7.93
C LYS A 69 -2.61 -12.21 9.37
N HIS A 70 -3.18 -11.43 10.28
CA HIS A 70 -3.48 -11.89 11.64
C HIS A 70 -4.64 -12.89 11.66
N GLU A 71 -5.72 -12.61 10.92
CA GLU A 71 -6.90 -13.47 10.86
C GLU A 71 -6.71 -14.71 9.95
N ARG A 72 -6.00 -14.54 8.83
CA ARG A 72 -5.80 -15.59 7.80
C ARG A 72 -4.35 -15.58 7.32
N ARG A 73 -3.48 -16.18 8.12
CA ARG A 73 -2.02 -16.15 7.91
C ARG A 73 -1.60 -16.68 6.53
N ASP A 74 -2.29 -17.70 6.04
CA ASP A 74 -1.95 -18.37 4.78
C ASP A 74 -2.59 -17.73 3.55
N LEU A 75 -3.53 -16.78 3.72
CA LEU A 75 -4.17 -16.08 2.60
C LEU A 75 -3.15 -15.20 1.88
N PRO A 76 -2.83 -15.47 0.60
CA PRO A 76 -1.92 -14.63 -0.16
C PRO A 76 -2.51 -13.23 -0.36
N VAL A 77 -1.69 -12.20 -0.13
CA VAL A 77 -2.05 -10.80 -0.42
C VAL A 77 -1.04 -10.23 -1.41
N LEU A 78 -1.52 -9.87 -2.60
CA LEU A 78 -0.78 -9.16 -3.63
C LEU A 78 -1.12 -7.67 -3.51
N VAL A 79 -0.13 -6.86 -3.18
CA VAL A 79 -0.32 -5.40 -3.13
C VAL A 79 -0.21 -4.81 -4.52
N LEU A 80 -1.11 -3.88 -4.84
CA LEU A 80 -1.17 -3.16 -6.11
C LEU A 80 -1.36 -1.67 -5.82
N SER A 81 -0.31 -0.86 -6.01
CA SER A 81 -0.26 0.54 -5.55
C SER A 81 0.19 1.49 -6.65
N MET A 82 -0.23 2.76 -6.56
CA MET A 82 0.29 3.85 -7.41
C MET A 82 1.72 4.26 -7.04
N HIS A 83 2.19 3.86 -5.85
CA HIS A 83 3.52 4.23 -5.39
C HIS A 83 4.60 3.31 -5.96
N GLY A 84 5.77 3.88 -6.25
CA GLY A 84 6.93 3.14 -6.75
C GLY A 84 7.39 2.02 -5.80
N GLU A 85 8.21 1.12 -6.33
CA GLU A 85 8.53 -0.16 -5.69
C GLU A 85 9.38 -0.08 -4.42
N ASP A 86 10.01 1.05 -4.08
CA ASP A 86 11.08 1.06 -3.10
C ASP A 86 10.63 0.85 -1.66
N GLU A 87 10.15 1.90 -0.99
CA GLU A 87 9.85 1.83 0.45
C GLU A 87 8.54 1.13 0.76
N TYR A 88 7.51 1.40 -0.05
CA TYR A 88 6.18 0.80 0.12
C TYR A 88 6.21 -0.71 -0.11
N ALA A 89 6.95 -1.16 -1.13
CA ALA A 89 7.09 -2.56 -1.44
C ALA A 89 7.83 -3.33 -0.33
N ILE A 90 8.97 -2.80 0.13
CA ILE A 90 9.72 -3.41 1.24
C ILE A 90 8.84 -3.49 2.49
N ARG A 91 8.11 -2.43 2.79
CA ARG A 91 7.20 -2.38 3.93
C ARG A 91 6.05 -3.37 3.79
N ALA A 92 5.40 -3.45 2.62
CA ALA A 92 4.33 -4.40 2.35
C ALA A 92 4.80 -5.85 2.54
N LEU A 93 5.95 -6.20 1.97
CA LEU A 93 6.53 -7.54 2.09
C LEU A 93 6.91 -7.90 3.54
N ARG A 94 7.42 -6.94 4.32
CA ARG A 94 7.69 -7.11 5.76
C ARG A 94 6.41 -7.32 6.58
N ASN A 95 5.30 -6.67 6.19
CA ASN A 95 3.99 -6.86 6.81
C ASN A 95 3.25 -8.12 6.31
N GLY A 96 3.92 -8.98 5.53
CA GLY A 96 3.41 -10.27 5.13
C GLY A 96 2.72 -10.31 3.76
N ALA A 97 2.84 -9.28 2.94
CA ALA A 97 2.41 -9.35 1.55
C ALA A 97 3.15 -10.47 0.81
N SER A 98 2.44 -11.19 -0.04
CA SER A 98 3.00 -12.24 -0.90
C SER A 98 3.61 -11.68 -2.17
N GLY A 99 3.30 -10.43 -2.53
CA GLY A 99 3.90 -9.74 -3.65
C GLY A 99 3.52 -8.28 -3.70
N TYR A 100 4.22 -7.55 -4.57
CA TYR A 100 4.00 -6.14 -4.82
C TYR A 100 4.10 -5.85 -6.32
N LEU A 101 3.15 -5.06 -6.82
CA LEU A 101 3.12 -4.50 -8.16
C LEU A 101 2.71 -3.03 -8.11
N THR A 102 3.11 -2.26 -9.10
CA THR A 102 2.55 -0.93 -9.33
C THR A 102 1.26 -1.05 -10.15
N LYS A 103 0.35 -0.09 -10.02
CA LYS A 103 -0.88 -0.03 -10.83
C LYS A 103 -0.58 0.25 -12.33
N GLU A 104 0.66 0.62 -12.66
CA GLU A 104 1.14 0.81 -14.02
C GLU A 104 1.67 -0.49 -14.66
N SER A 105 1.76 -1.57 -13.89
CA SER A 105 2.23 -2.88 -14.39
C SER A 105 1.31 -3.41 -15.49
N ALA A 106 1.94 -4.08 -16.46
CA ALA A 106 1.21 -4.68 -17.58
C ALA A 106 0.23 -5.78 -17.10
N PRO A 107 -0.90 -5.98 -17.82
CA PRO A 107 -1.86 -7.04 -17.48
C PRO A 107 -1.25 -8.42 -17.31
N GLU A 108 -0.24 -8.74 -18.12
CA GLU A 108 0.46 -10.03 -18.10
C GLU A 108 1.25 -10.20 -16.78
N GLU A 109 1.82 -9.12 -16.25
CA GLU A 109 2.52 -9.13 -14.96
C GLU A 109 1.56 -9.37 -13.80
N LEU A 110 0.37 -8.77 -13.83
CA LEU A 110 -0.67 -9.01 -12.83
C LEU A 110 -1.06 -10.48 -12.79
N ILE A 111 -1.30 -11.09 -13.95
CA ILE A 111 -1.65 -12.51 -14.06
C ILE A 111 -0.50 -13.38 -13.54
N ALA A 112 0.74 -13.11 -13.93
CA ALA A 112 1.92 -13.85 -13.48
C ALA A 112 2.10 -13.75 -11.95
N ALA A 113 1.88 -12.56 -11.39
CA ALA A 113 1.95 -12.33 -9.96
C ALA A 113 0.87 -13.11 -9.20
N VAL A 114 -0.39 -13.02 -9.64
CA VAL A 114 -1.51 -13.77 -9.04
C VAL A 114 -1.24 -15.27 -9.04
N GLN A 115 -0.83 -15.83 -10.18
CA GLN A 115 -0.49 -17.25 -10.27
C GLN A 115 0.63 -17.66 -9.31
N LYS A 116 1.68 -16.85 -9.23
CA LYS A 116 2.84 -17.15 -8.39
C LYS A 116 2.47 -17.14 -6.91
N VAL A 117 1.72 -16.13 -6.45
CA VAL A 117 1.35 -16.02 -5.04
C VAL A 117 0.33 -17.08 -4.62
N MET A 118 -0.60 -17.47 -5.51
CA MET A 118 -1.55 -18.56 -5.27
C MET A 118 -0.87 -19.93 -5.11
N ARG A 119 0.32 -20.12 -5.69
CA ARG A 119 1.14 -21.33 -5.52
C ARG A 119 2.05 -21.26 -4.28
N GLY A 120 1.87 -20.27 -3.40
CA GLY A 120 2.68 -20.05 -2.22
C GLY A 120 4.03 -19.36 -2.48
N GLY A 121 4.29 -18.93 -3.73
CA GLY A 121 5.49 -18.15 -4.08
C GLY A 121 5.35 -16.67 -3.69
N ARG A 122 6.46 -15.94 -3.78
CA ARG A 122 6.49 -14.47 -3.63
C ARG A 122 6.73 -13.82 -4.98
N TYR A 123 5.99 -12.75 -5.27
CA TYR A 123 6.18 -11.95 -6.48
C TYR A 123 6.79 -10.60 -6.17
N MET A 124 7.90 -10.32 -6.82
CA MET A 124 8.57 -9.00 -6.79
C MET A 124 9.42 -8.86 -8.06
N THR A 125 9.66 -7.63 -8.47
CA THR A 125 10.58 -7.37 -9.59
C THR A 125 12.03 -7.69 -9.21
N PRO A 126 12.92 -7.98 -10.19
CA PRO A 126 14.33 -8.22 -9.91
C PRO A 126 14.99 -7.04 -9.18
N ALA A 127 14.67 -5.81 -9.58
CA ALA A 127 15.21 -4.59 -8.95
C ALA A 127 14.82 -4.50 -7.47
N LEU A 128 13.56 -4.82 -7.13
CA LEU A 128 13.11 -4.86 -5.74
C LEU A 128 13.79 -5.97 -4.95
N ALA A 129 13.99 -7.15 -5.56
CA ALA A 129 14.67 -8.26 -4.92
C ALA A 129 16.13 -7.92 -4.55
N GLU A 130 16.85 -7.24 -5.44
CA GLU A 130 18.20 -6.73 -5.17
C GLU A 130 18.20 -5.75 -3.99
N LYS A 131 17.29 -4.76 -3.99
CA LYS A 131 17.19 -3.78 -2.90
C LYS A 131 16.91 -4.44 -1.55
N ILE A 132 16.02 -5.43 -1.52
CA ILE A 132 15.73 -6.19 -0.29
C ILE A 132 16.98 -6.95 0.18
N ALA A 133 17.71 -7.58 -0.75
CA ALA A 133 18.94 -8.29 -0.41
C ALA A 133 19.99 -7.35 0.20
N PHE A 134 20.20 -6.17 -0.38
CA PHE A 134 21.10 -5.15 0.17
C PHE A 134 20.62 -4.57 1.51
N ALA A 135 19.31 -4.35 1.68
CA ALA A 135 18.74 -3.85 2.93
C ALA A 135 18.86 -4.85 4.10
N HIS A 136 18.95 -6.15 3.82
CA HIS A 136 19.20 -7.19 4.84
C HIS A 136 20.68 -7.30 5.22
N ALA A 137 21.58 -6.88 4.34
CA ALA A 137 23.03 -6.91 4.62
C ALA A 137 23.51 -5.76 5.54
N SER A 138 22.68 -4.74 5.74
CA SER A 138 22.98 -3.61 6.63
C SER A 138 21.95 -3.56 7.77
N PRO A 139 22.33 -3.70 9.04
CA PRO A 139 21.45 -3.49 10.18
C PRO A 139 21.20 -1.98 10.35
N THR A 140 20.42 -1.38 9.45
CA THR A 140 20.01 0.00 9.60
C THR A 140 18.79 0.07 10.51
N THR A 141 18.94 0.82 11.58
CA THR A 141 17.85 1.38 12.39
C THR A 141 16.76 1.86 11.43
N GLN A 142 15.56 1.30 11.51
CA GLN A 142 14.46 1.69 10.63
C GLN A 142 14.28 3.21 10.71
N ALA A 143 14.38 3.88 9.57
CA ALA A 143 14.18 5.31 9.53
C ALA A 143 12.75 5.64 10.03
N PRO A 144 12.56 6.67 10.85
CA PRO A 144 11.27 6.97 11.49
C PRO A 144 10.09 7.05 10.53
N HIS A 145 10.30 7.51 9.29
CA HIS A 145 9.26 7.64 8.28
C HIS A 145 8.66 6.29 7.82
N HIS A 146 9.34 5.17 8.02
CA HIS A 146 8.77 3.83 7.73
C HIS A 146 7.58 3.45 8.63
N THR A 147 7.35 4.19 9.73
CA THR A 147 6.20 3.97 10.62
C THR A 147 4.96 4.72 10.19
N LEU A 148 5.08 5.62 9.20
CA LEU A 148 3.99 6.45 8.72
C LEU A 148 3.02 5.64 7.85
N SER A 149 1.72 5.97 7.91
CA SER A 149 0.75 5.52 6.93
C SER A 149 0.94 6.30 5.61
N GLU A 150 0.33 5.85 4.52
CA GLU A 150 0.40 6.55 3.23
C GLU A 150 -0.05 8.00 3.33
N ARG A 151 -1.19 8.25 3.95
CA ARG A 151 -1.70 9.62 4.14
C ARG A 151 -0.80 10.48 5.01
N GLU A 152 -0.15 9.89 6.01
CA GLU A 152 0.85 10.58 6.83
C GLU A 152 2.14 10.85 6.04
N MET A 153 2.57 9.90 5.19
CA MET A 153 3.72 10.07 4.31
C MET A 153 3.45 11.15 3.25
N GLU A 154 2.28 11.12 2.61
CA GLU A 154 1.86 12.15 1.65
C GLU A 154 1.87 13.55 2.29
N VAL A 155 1.32 13.68 3.51
CA VAL A 155 1.38 14.94 4.27
C VAL A 155 2.83 15.33 4.59
N LEU A 156 3.70 14.39 4.99
CA LEU A 156 5.12 14.65 5.24
C LEU A 156 5.81 15.19 3.99
N GLN A 157 5.61 14.56 2.83
CA GLN A 157 6.21 14.96 1.56
C GLN A 157 5.74 16.34 1.11
N LEU A 158 4.44 16.62 1.23
CA LEU A 158 3.87 17.93 0.87
C LEU A 158 4.33 19.05 1.81
N ILE A 159 4.50 18.76 3.11
CA ILE A 159 5.14 19.69 4.06
C ILE A 159 6.60 19.91 3.65
N GLY A 160 7.31 18.85 3.28
CA GLY A 160 8.69 18.92 2.78
C GLY A 160 8.83 19.75 1.51
N ALA A 161 7.80 19.78 0.66
CA ALA A 161 7.69 20.63 -0.52
C ALA A 161 7.27 22.09 -0.19
N GLY A 162 7.12 22.45 1.09
CA GLY A 162 6.77 23.80 1.53
C GLY A 162 5.31 24.17 1.39
N ARG A 163 4.41 23.20 1.18
CA ARG A 163 2.96 23.46 1.05
C ARG A 163 2.33 23.81 2.39
N SER A 164 1.39 24.77 2.39
CA SER A 164 0.56 25.07 3.54
C SER A 164 -0.49 23.99 3.79
N LEU A 165 -1.00 23.86 5.03
CA LEU A 165 -2.05 22.88 5.34
C LEU A 165 -3.32 23.05 4.50
N LYS A 166 -3.62 24.28 4.03
CA LYS A 166 -4.76 24.54 3.14
C LYS A 166 -4.52 23.99 1.73
N GLU A 167 -3.31 24.17 1.19
CA GLU A 167 -2.93 23.62 -0.12
C GLU A 167 -2.88 22.11 -0.08
N ILE A 168 -2.35 21.52 1.00
CA ILE A 168 -2.34 20.08 1.22
C ILE A 168 -3.77 19.52 1.26
N ALA A 169 -4.67 20.18 1.99
CA ALA A 169 -6.06 19.78 2.09
C ALA A 169 -6.76 19.79 0.72
N ALA A 170 -6.50 20.84 -0.08
CA ALA A 170 -7.04 20.93 -1.42
C ALA A 170 -6.48 19.85 -2.36
N GLN A 171 -5.17 19.57 -2.30
CA GLN A 171 -4.52 18.57 -3.15
C GLN A 171 -4.93 17.15 -2.81
N MET A 172 -5.10 16.84 -1.51
CA MET A 172 -5.51 15.51 -1.02
C MET A 172 -7.04 15.30 -1.02
N GLU A 173 -7.82 16.34 -1.42
CA GLU A 173 -9.28 16.33 -1.39
C GLU A 173 -9.89 16.01 -0.02
N VAL A 174 -9.26 16.51 1.06
CA VAL A 174 -9.70 16.33 2.44
C VAL A 174 -9.88 17.66 3.18
N SER A 175 -10.44 17.61 4.39
CA SER A 175 -10.56 18.83 5.22
C SER A 175 -9.21 19.25 5.79
N VAL A 176 -9.02 20.57 6.03
CA VAL A 176 -7.83 21.09 6.74
C VAL A 176 -7.68 20.46 8.14
N LYS A 177 -8.80 20.11 8.78
CA LYS A 177 -8.80 19.41 10.07
C LYS A 177 -8.20 18.01 9.95
N SER A 178 -8.51 17.30 8.87
CA SER A 178 -7.92 15.98 8.58
C SER A 178 -6.41 16.07 8.39
N VAL A 179 -5.95 17.04 7.58
CA VAL A 179 -4.51 17.28 7.38
C VAL A 179 -3.82 17.63 8.69
N SER A 180 -4.44 18.46 9.53
CA SER A 180 -3.89 18.80 10.86
C SER A 180 -3.75 17.56 11.74
N THR A 181 -4.69 16.63 11.67
CA THR A 181 -4.61 15.35 12.39
C THR A 181 -3.48 14.46 11.86
N TYR A 182 -3.36 14.34 10.54
CA TYR A 182 -2.24 13.58 9.94
C TYR A 182 -0.89 14.20 10.32
N ARG A 183 -0.74 15.53 10.22
CA ARG A 183 0.47 16.24 10.63
C ARG A 183 0.83 15.96 12.10
N ALA A 184 -0.14 16.01 13.02
CA ALA A 184 0.11 15.72 14.44
C ALA A 184 0.65 14.31 14.63
N ARG A 185 0.06 13.31 13.94
CA ARG A 185 0.54 11.92 13.98
C ARG A 185 1.93 11.75 13.37
N VAL A 186 2.23 12.48 12.29
CA VAL A 186 3.58 12.48 11.68
C VAL A 186 4.60 12.98 12.70
N LEU A 187 4.35 14.12 13.33
CA LEU A 187 5.25 14.68 14.34
C LEU A 187 5.47 13.71 15.51
N GLU A 188 4.40 13.09 16.01
CA GLU A 188 4.46 12.11 17.09
C GLU A 188 5.27 10.88 16.70
N LYS A 189 4.94 10.22 15.58
CA LYS A 189 5.61 9.00 15.12
C LYS A 189 7.08 9.22 14.76
N MET A 190 7.41 10.39 14.24
CA MET A 190 8.78 10.76 13.90
C MET A 190 9.55 11.36 15.08
N THR A 191 8.91 11.53 16.23
CA THR A 191 9.51 12.15 17.43
C THR A 191 10.07 13.55 17.10
N MET A 192 9.31 14.32 16.31
CA MET A 192 9.65 15.68 15.89
C MET A 192 8.62 16.68 16.42
N SER A 193 9.03 17.95 16.56
CA SER A 193 8.19 18.97 17.21
C SER A 193 7.66 20.04 16.25
N THR A 194 8.36 20.29 15.15
CA THR A 194 8.05 21.40 14.24
C THR A 194 8.01 20.99 12.78
N ASN A 195 7.34 21.81 11.95
CA ASN A 195 7.39 21.62 10.48
C ASN A 195 8.82 21.80 9.94
N ALA A 196 9.63 22.63 10.57
CA ALA A 196 11.02 22.82 10.16
C ALA A 196 11.83 21.51 10.29
N ASP A 197 11.57 20.74 11.35
CA ASP A 197 12.19 19.41 11.52
C ASP A 197 11.75 18.45 10.44
N LEU A 198 10.44 18.45 10.08
CA LEU A 198 9.90 17.62 9.01
C LEU A 198 10.51 17.99 7.65
N ILE A 199 10.58 19.29 7.32
CA ILE A 199 11.17 19.78 6.07
C ILE A 199 12.63 19.37 5.95
N ARG A 200 13.42 19.59 7.02
CA ARG A 200 14.83 19.19 7.06
C ARG A 200 14.97 17.69 6.83
N TYR A 201 14.18 16.89 7.52
CA TYR A 201 14.18 15.43 7.40
C TYR A 201 13.87 14.95 5.99
N VAL A 202 12.84 15.52 5.33
CA VAL A 202 12.47 15.20 3.93
C VAL A 202 13.62 15.50 2.98
N VAL A 203 14.34 16.62 3.18
CA VAL A 203 15.49 16.99 2.34
C VAL A 203 16.66 16.04 2.55
N GLU A 204 17.01 15.75 3.81
CA GLU A 204 18.16 14.88 4.17
C GLU A 204 17.96 13.43 3.71
N ASN A 205 16.71 12.95 3.68
CA ASN A 205 16.38 11.57 3.30
C ASN A 205 15.86 11.42 1.86
N ASN A 206 15.91 12.50 1.04
CA ASN A 206 15.44 12.51 -0.35
C ASN A 206 13.98 12.02 -0.54
N LEU A 207 13.09 12.30 0.43
CA LEU A 207 11.68 11.89 0.42
C LEU A 207 10.78 12.84 -0.39
N ARG A 208 11.31 13.50 -1.41
CA ARG A 208 10.53 14.42 -2.25
C ARG A 208 9.59 13.64 -3.17
N LEU A 209 8.41 14.24 -3.47
CA LEU A 209 7.49 13.79 -4.51
C LEU A 209 8.15 13.74 -5.87
#